data_512b2a8ffbe542b883f1357ffe6250de
#
_entry.id   512b2a8ffbe542b883f1357ffe6250de
#
_cell.length_a   1.000
_cell.length_b   1.000
_cell.length_c   1.000
_cell.angle_alpha   90.00
_cell.angle_beta   90.00
_cell.angle_gamma   90.00
#
_symmetry.space_group_name_H-M   'P 1'
#
loop_
_entity.id
_entity.type
_entity.pdbx_description
1 polymer ?
#
loop_
_entity_poly.entity_id
_entity_poly.type
_entity_poly.pdbx_seq_one_letter_code
_entity_poly.pdbx_strand_id
1 'polypeptide(L)'
;LSYLLGLIRSYFKQLLLIVVSCGAISVFYALSLSNFYTSVAKFAPASNAQESSSTLGGFSGMTAGLGINLGNSNSNRMNFALEILNSTDFFKTIYKNEQFLIELAAIEEYDPVSKEIVIDDEIYDSVNSKWLTDNESYTKTKQPSLLEAKERFFGDHISSSVDLETDFITISITHSS
;
A
#
# COMPACT_ATOMS: atom_id res chain seq x y z
N LEU A 1 -49.12 19.50 16.20
CA LEU A 1 -48.60 18.15 16.45
C LEU A 1 -49.57 17.07 15.97
N SER A 2 -50.87 17.18 16.24
CA SER A 2 -51.91 16.22 15.81
C SER A 2 -52.05 16.08 14.30
N TYR A 3 -51.87 17.17 13.54
CA TYR A 3 -51.89 17.17 12.07
C TYR A 3 -50.73 16.40 11.47
N LEU A 4 -49.51 16.56 12.00
CA LEU A 4 -48.33 15.83 11.56
C LEU A 4 -48.43 14.32 11.83
N LEU A 5 -49.01 13.93 12.99
CA LEU A 5 -49.26 12.52 13.32
C LEU A 5 -50.29 11.89 12.38
N GLY A 6 -51.32 12.65 11.96
CA GLY A 6 -52.30 12.20 10.97
C GLY A 6 -51.70 11.96 9.60
N LEU A 7 -50.84 12.87 9.15
CA LEU A 7 -50.10 12.74 7.89
C LEU A 7 -49.18 11.51 7.89
N ILE A 8 -48.39 11.32 8.93
CA ILE A 8 -47.51 10.16 9.09
C ILE A 8 -48.29 8.86 9.04
N ARG A 9 -49.43 8.81 9.70
CA ARG A 9 -50.28 7.61 9.71
C ARG A 9 -50.91 7.32 8.34
N SER A 10 -51.28 8.37 7.58
CA SER A 10 -51.86 8.22 6.23
C SER A 10 -50.81 7.70 5.22
N TYR A 11 -49.55 8.16 5.30
CA TYR A 11 -48.47 7.81 4.37
C TYR A 11 -47.50 6.77 4.95
N PHE A 12 -47.84 6.14 6.09
CA PHE A 12 -46.96 5.22 6.79
C PHE A 12 -46.40 4.10 5.91
N LYS A 13 -47.23 3.51 5.04
CA LYS A 13 -46.81 2.45 4.12
C LYS A 13 -45.77 2.93 3.10
N GLN A 14 -45.94 4.14 2.56
CA GLN A 14 -45.01 4.72 1.60
C GLN A 14 -43.72 5.10 2.27
N LEU A 15 -43.77 5.67 3.47
CA LEU A 15 -42.60 6.06 4.24
C LEU A 15 -41.80 4.82 4.67
N LEU A 16 -42.46 3.75 5.09
CA LEU A 16 -41.84 2.48 5.41
C LEU A 16 -41.16 1.85 4.18
N LEU A 17 -41.80 1.90 3.02
CA LEU A 17 -41.23 1.39 1.79
C LEU A 17 -39.95 2.14 1.39
N ILE A 18 -39.93 3.47 1.51
CA ILE A 18 -38.75 4.30 1.26
C ILE A 18 -37.60 3.94 2.22
N VAL A 19 -37.90 3.84 3.52
CA VAL A 19 -36.91 3.49 4.53
C VAL A 19 -36.29 2.12 4.29
N VAL A 20 -37.14 1.12 3.96
CA VAL A 20 -36.65 -0.24 3.65
C VAL A 20 -35.82 -0.26 2.37
N SER A 21 -36.23 0.45 1.32
CA SER A 21 -35.47 0.49 0.08
C SER A 21 -34.12 1.20 0.24
N CYS A 22 -34.07 2.33 0.97
CA CYS A 22 -32.83 3.01 1.28
C CYS A 22 -31.91 2.14 2.15
N GLY A 23 -32.49 1.42 3.12
CA GLY A 23 -31.74 0.48 3.96
C GLY A 23 -31.13 -0.66 3.13
N ALA A 24 -31.89 -1.26 2.22
CA ALA A 24 -31.42 -2.32 1.35
C ALA A 24 -30.28 -1.84 0.43
N ILE A 25 -30.44 -0.67 -0.19
CA ILE A 25 -29.40 -0.07 -1.04
C ILE A 25 -28.13 0.22 -0.22
N SER A 26 -28.27 0.75 1.01
CA SER A 26 -27.14 1.04 1.88
C SER A 26 -26.36 -0.22 2.28
N VAL A 27 -27.07 -1.31 2.60
CA VAL A 27 -26.44 -2.59 2.93
C VAL A 27 -25.72 -3.16 1.71
N PHE A 28 -26.37 -3.13 0.54
CA PHE A 28 -25.75 -3.60 -0.71
C PHE A 28 -24.48 -2.80 -1.04
N TYR A 29 -24.55 -1.48 -0.91
CA TYR A 29 -23.37 -0.62 -1.10
C TYR A 29 -22.24 -0.93 -0.11
N ALA A 30 -22.58 -1.11 1.18
CA ALA A 30 -21.59 -1.43 2.21
C ALA A 30 -20.89 -2.78 1.97
N LEU A 31 -21.63 -3.77 1.46
CA LEU A 31 -21.07 -5.10 1.13
C LEU A 31 -20.21 -5.09 -0.15
N SER A 32 -20.38 -4.09 -1.00
CA SER A 32 -19.60 -3.94 -2.23
C SER A 32 -18.30 -3.11 -2.03
N LEU A 33 -18.06 -2.59 -0.82
CA LEU A 33 -16.81 -1.90 -0.52
C LEU A 33 -15.67 -2.90 -0.30
N SER A 34 -14.55 -2.67 -0.98
CA SER A 34 -13.32 -3.45 -0.77
C SER A 34 -12.78 -3.22 0.64
N ASN A 35 -12.28 -4.29 1.26
CA ASN A 35 -11.62 -4.20 2.54
C ASN A 35 -10.17 -3.74 2.35
N PHE A 36 -9.72 -2.80 3.18
CA PHE A 36 -8.34 -2.35 3.21
C PHE A 36 -7.67 -2.79 4.51
N TYR A 37 -6.49 -3.38 4.38
CA TYR A 37 -5.67 -3.77 5.51
C TYR A 37 -4.43 -2.90 5.54
N THR A 38 -4.19 -2.23 6.67
CA THR A 38 -3.02 -1.38 6.85
C THR A 38 -2.13 -1.95 7.94
N SER A 39 -0.90 -2.25 7.56
CA SER A 39 0.17 -2.62 8.49
C SER A 39 1.07 -1.41 8.74
N VAL A 40 1.37 -1.13 10.00
CA VAL A 40 2.16 0.03 10.41
C VAL A 40 3.39 -0.42 11.16
N ALA A 41 4.57 -0.03 10.67
CA ALA A 41 5.83 -0.22 11.35
C ALA A 41 6.42 1.13 11.79
N LYS A 42 6.86 1.22 13.05
CA LYS A 42 7.55 2.40 13.59
C LYS A 42 8.99 2.08 13.90
N PHE A 43 9.89 2.92 13.42
CA PHE A 43 11.32 2.79 13.61
C PHE A 43 11.83 3.97 14.41
N ALA A 44 12.54 3.68 15.50
CA ALA A 44 13.22 4.69 16.31
C ALA A 44 14.68 4.79 15.88
N PRO A 45 15.29 6.00 15.93
CA PRO A 45 16.71 6.14 15.73
C PRO A 45 17.46 5.40 16.86
N ALA A 46 18.45 4.60 16.51
CA ALA A 46 19.34 4.00 17.51
C ALA A 46 20.17 5.10 18.16
N SER A 47 19.87 5.44 19.40
CA SER A 47 20.52 6.52 20.16
C SER A 47 22.00 6.27 20.46
N ASN A 48 22.50 5.02 20.34
CA ASN A 48 23.84 4.61 20.73
C ASN A 48 24.61 3.92 19.58
N ALA A 49 24.55 4.45 18.36
CA ALA A 49 25.37 3.95 17.25
C ALA A 49 26.87 4.29 17.38
N GLN A 50 27.34 4.63 18.57
CA GLN A 50 28.75 4.98 18.79
C GLN A 50 29.66 3.75 19.01
N GLU A 51 29.09 2.54 19.20
CA GLU A 51 29.91 1.35 19.51
C GLU A 51 29.73 0.15 18.55
N SER A 52 28.88 0.19 17.56
CA SER A 52 28.81 -0.88 16.56
C SER A 52 29.27 -0.41 15.18
N SER A 53 30.56 -0.14 15.10
CA SER A 53 31.25 0.39 13.91
C SER A 53 31.34 -0.57 12.71
N SER A 54 30.79 -1.78 12.78
CA SER A 54 30.97 -2.77 11.71
C SER A 54 29.85 -2.83 10.66
N THR A 55 28.61 -2.48 11.01
CA THR A 55 27.50 -2.53 10.06
C THR A 55 27.14 -1.15 9.49
N LEU A 56 27.36 -0.10 10.27
CA LEU A 56 27.19 1.29 9.84
C LEU A 56 28.41 1.85 9.08
N GLY A 57 29.57 1.19 9.17
CA GLY A 57 30.79 1.59 8.43
C GLY A 57 30.59 1.56 6.90
N GLY A 58 29.79 0.64 6.38
CA GLY A 58 29.42 0.62 4.96
C GLY A 58 28.52 1.79 4.57
N PHE A 59 27.65 2.21 5.50
CA PHE A 59 26.69 3.30 5.25
C PHE A 59 27.35 4.69 5.37
N SER A 60 28.23 4.88 6.33
CA SER A 60 29.00 6.14 6.47
C SER A 60 30.01 6.34 5.34
N GLY A 61 30.57 5.25 4.81
CA GLY A 61 31.44 5.31 3.62
C GLY A 61 30.70 5.74 2.36
N MET A 62 29.46 5.29 2.19
CA MET A 62 28.62 5.65 1.06
C MET A 62 28.16 7.12 1.14
N THR A 63 27.81 7.62 2.32
CA THR A 63 27.41 9.02 2.51
C THR A 63 28.59 9.99 2.38
N ALA A 64 29.78 9.61 2.87
CA ALA A 64 30.99 10.39 2.71
C ALA A 64 31.40 10.49 1.21
N GLY A 65 31.22 9.43 0.45
CA GLY A 65 31.46 9.42 -1.00
C GLY A 65 30.53 10.33 -1.81
N LEU A 66 29.34 10.60 -1.29
CA LEU A 66 28.35 11.51 -1.88
C LEU A 66 28.49 12.96 -1.38
N GLY A 67 29.48 13.27 -0.53
CA GLY A 67 29.67 14.61 0.03
C GLY A 67 28.59 15.06 1.01
N ILE A 68 27.75 14.13 1.49
CA ILE A 68 26.66 14.41 2.40
C ILE A 68 27.19 14.36 3.83
N ASN A 69 27.37 15.53 4.43
CA ASN A 69 27.68 15.65 5.84
C ASN A 69 26.40 15.44 6.65
N LEU A 70 26.16 14.20 7.08
CA LEU A 70 25.10 13.89 8.03
C LEU A 70 25.50 14.45 9.39
N GLY A 71 25.30 15.77 9.55
CA GLY A 71 25.51 16.43 10.85
C GLY A 71 24.82 15.67 11.96
N ASN A 72 25.24 15.92 13.19
CA ASN A 72 24.82 15.19 14.42
C ASN A 72 23.31 15.26 14.76
N SER A 73 22.44 15.70 13.87
CA SER A 73 20.99 15.71 14.10
C SER A 73 20.38 14.39 13.62
N ASN A 74 19.67 13.70 14.51
CA ASN A 74 18.96 12.46 14.21
C ASN A 74 17.94 12.63 13.08
N SER A 75 17.30 13.79 12.98
CA SER A 75 16.34 14.14 11.93
C SER A 75 16.94 14.09 10.50
N ASN A 76 18.20 14.52 10.34
CA ASN A 76 18.87 14.42 9.04
C ASN A 76 19.13 12.97 8.63
N ARG A 77 19.46 12.10 9.59
CA ARG A 77 19.66 10.66 9.34
C ARG A 77 18.35 9.99 8.95
N MET A 78 17.24 10.36 9.58
CA MET A 78 15.93 9.81 9.28
C MET A 78 15.43 10.22 7.90
N ASN A 79 15.55 11.50 7.55
CA ASN A 79 15.22 11.98 6.20
C ASN A 79 16.05 11.27 5.13
N PHE A 80 17.34 11.08 5.39
CA PHE A 80 18.21 10.34 4.48
C PHE A 80 17.81 8.87 4.34
N ALA A 81 17.40 8.22 5.43
CA ALA A 81 16.89 6.85 5.38
C ALA A 81 15.60 6.75 4.53
N LEU A 82 14.71 7.74 4.62
CA LEU A 82 13.53 7.82 3.76
C LEU A 82 13.87 8.05 2.29
N GLU A 83 14.86 8.91 2.00
CA GLU A 83 15.32 9.12 0.62
C GLU A 83 15.89 7.83 0.01
N ILE A 84 16.65 7.04 0.79
CA ILE A 84 17.12 5.73 0.33
C ILE A 84 15.95 4.79 0.11
N LEU A 85 15.00 4.71 1.04
CA LEU A 85 13.81 3.87 0.90
C LEU A 85 13.06 4.18 -0.40
N ASN A 86 12.91 5.47 -0.73
CA ASN A 86 12.22 5.94 -1.94
C ASN A 86 13.09 5.86 -3.20
N SER A 87 14.37 5.50 -3.07
CA SER A 87 15.28 5.45 -4.22
C SER A 87 14.95 4.31 -5.18
N THR A 88 15.23 4.53 -6.45
CA THR A 88 15.05 3.49 -7.49
C THR A 88 16.02 2.32 -7.29
N ASP A 89 17.20 2.56 -6.74
CA ASP A 89 18.19 1.50 -6.51
C ASP A 89 17.78 0.57 -5.37
N PHE A 90 17.15 1.11 -4.32
CA PHE A 90 16.53 0.29 -3.29
C PHE A 90 15.39 -0.56 -3.87
N PHE A 91 14.50 0.08 -4.63
CA PHE A 91 13.37 -0.62 -5.24
C PHE A 91 13.79 -1.71 -6.23
N LYS A 92 14.89 -1.54 -6.96
CA LYS A 92 15.46 -2.60 -7.83
C LYS A 92 15.72 -3.90 -7.08
N THR A 93 16.07 -3.83 -5.81
CA THR A 93 16.34 -5.02 -5.00
C THR A 93 15.05 -5.79 -4.73
N ILE A 94 13.96 -5.07 -4.47
CA ILE A 94 12.62 -5.64 -4.26
C ILE A 94 12.05 -6.14 -5.59
N TYR A 95 12.22 -5.38 -6.66
CA TYR A 95 11.74 -5.70 -8.01
C TYR A 95 12.30 -7.02 -8.57
N LYS A 96 13.45 -7.49 -8.11
CA LYS A 96 14.01 -8.79 -8.50
C LYS A 96 13.22 -9.99 -7.97
N ASN A 97 12.37 -9.78 -6.97
CA ASN A 97 11.52 -10.82 -6.42
C ASN A 97 10.25 -10.94 -7.27
N GLU A 98 10.16 -12.01 -8.05
CA GLU A 98 9.02 -12.27 -8.94
C GLU A 98 7.71 -12.46 -8.15
N GLN A 99 7.77 -13.13 -7.01
CA GLN A 99 6.63 -13.28 -6.12
C GLN A 99 6.03 -11.92 -5.72
N PHE A 100 6.90 -10.98 -5.34
CA PHE A 100 6.48 -9.62 -5.00
C PHE A 100 5.82 -8.91 -6.18
N LEU A 101 6.33 -9.10 -7.40
CA LEU A 101 5.74 -8.48 -8.59
C LEU A 101 4.36 -9.05 -8.91
N ILE A 102 4.17 -10.35 -8.75
CA ILE A 102 2.87 -11.02 -8.91
C ILE A 102 1.88 -10.45 -7.90
N GLU A 103 2.28 -10.37 -6.62
CA GLU A 103 1.46 -9.81 -5.56
C GLU A 103 1.13 -8.33 -5.76
N LEU A 104 2.03 -7.55 -6.38
CA LEU A 104 1.82 -6.14 -6.65
C LEU A 104 0.90 -5.87 -7.85
N ALA A 105 0.97 -6.72 -8.89
CA ALA A 105 0.40 -6.39 -10.19
C ALA A 105 -0.63 -7.38 -10.73
N ALA A 106 -0.68 -8.60 -10.22
CA ALA A 106 -1.50 -9.69 -10.74
C ALA A 106 -2.44 -10.29 -9.69
N ILE A 107 -2.67 -9.63 -8.55
CA ILE A 107 -3.70 -10.04 -7.61
C ILE A 107 -5.05 -9.49 -8.08
N GLU A 108 -6.04 -10.37 -8.18
CA GLU A 108 -7.44 -10.01 -8.42
C GLU A 108 -8.17 -9.80 -7.09
N GLU A 109 -8.04 -10.75 -6.16
CA GLU A 109 -8.74 -10.73 -4.89
C GLU A 109 -7.96 -11.53 -3.83
N TYR A 110 -8.13 -11.17 -2.56
CA TYR A 110 -7.72 -11.98 -1.41
C TYR A 110 -8.95 -12.57 -0.72
N ASP A 111 -9.07 -13.90 -0.70
CA ASP A 111 -10.14 -14.56 0.06
C ASP A 111 -9.73 -14.70 1.54
N PRO A 112 -10.36 -13.93 2.45
CA PRO A 112 -10.04 -13.99 3.89
C PRO A 112 -10.47 -15.29 4.56
N VAL A 113 -11.33 -16.10 3.93
CA VAL A 113 -11.82 -17.38 4.47
C VAL A 113 -10.84 -18.48 4.19
N SER A 114 -10.42 -18.65 2.94
CA SER A 114 -9.41 -19.64 2.53
C SER A 114 -7.99 -19.17 2.82
N LYS A 115 -7.80 -17.86 3.02
CA LYS A 115 -6.49 -17.16 3.12
C LYS A 115 -5.64 -17.35 1.85
N GLU A 116 -6.29 -17.50 0.74
CA GLU A 116 -5.64 -17.67 -0.56
C GLU A 116 -5.69 -16.37 -1.35
N ILE A 117 -4.64 -16.12 -2.12
CA ILE A 117 -4.54 -15.02 -3.05
C ILE A 117 -5.04 -15.53 -4.40
N VAL A 118 -6.04 -14.89 -4.95
CA VAL A 118 -6.53 -15.15 -6.31
C VAL A 118 -5.70 -14.32 -7.28
N ILE A 119 -5.02 -15.00 -8.18
CA ILE A 119 -4.19 -14.35 -9.21
C ILE A 119 -5.06 -14.15 -10.46
N ASP A 120 -4.94 -12.99 -11.07
CA ASP A 120 -5.60 -12.67 -12.33
C ASP A 120 -4.97 -13.44 -13.49
N ASP A 121 -5.68 -14.47 -13.95
CA ASP A 121 -5.26 -15.33 -15.06
C ASP A 121 -5.17 -14.59 -16.40
N GLU A 122 -5.70 -13.36 -16.51
CA GLU A 122 -5.50 -12.52 -17.67
C GLU A 122 -4.16 -11.79 -17.65
N ILE A 123 -3.52 -11.66 -16.50
CA ILE A 123 -2.24 -10.96 -16.30
C ILE A 123 -1.09 -11.96 -16.18
N TYR A 124 -1.27 -12.99 -15.37
CA TYR A 124 -0.22 -13.97 -15.06
C TYR A 124 -0.73 -15.40 -15.11
N ASP A 125 -0.10 -16.22 -15.93
CA ASP A 125 -0.36 -17.68 -16.03
C ASP A 125 0.35 -18.39 -14.87
N SER A 126 -0.39 -18.73 -13.84
CA SER A 126 0.11 -19.42 -12.64
C SER A 126 0.61 -20.83 -12.95
N VAL A 127 0.08 -21.51 -13.97
CA VAL A 127 0.44 -22.90 -14.33
C VAL A 127 1.80 -22.94 -15.01
N ASN A 128 2.07 -21.99 -15.92
CA ASN A 128 3.31 -21.90 -16.68
C ASN A 128 4.32 -20.91 -16.09
N SER A 129 3.96 -20.25 -14.97
CA SER A 129 4.78 -19.22 -14.30
C SER A 129 5.24 -18.14 -15.29
N LYS A 130 4.29 -17.55 -16.01
CA LYS A 130 4.61 -16.61 -17.09
C LYS A 130 3.65 -15.42 -17.14
N TRP A 131 4.22 -14.23 -17.28
CA TRP A 131 3.48 -13.02 -17.59
C TRP A 131 2.88 -13.09 -18.99
N LEU A 132 1.61 -12.77 -19.12
CA LEU A 132 0.93 -12.75 -20.41
C LEU A 132 1.30 -11.51 -21.21
N THR A 133 1.10 -11.58 -22.50
CA THR A 133 1.27 -10.44 -23.40
C THR A 133 -0.06 -9.75 -23.64
N ASP A 134 0.02 -8.44 -23.85
CA ASP A 134 -1.14 -7.67 -24.24
C ASP A 134 -1.65 -8.13 -25.62
N ASN A 135 -2.96 -8.40 -25.71
CA ASN A 135 -3.57 -8.87 -26.96
C ASN A 135 -3.56 -7.80 -28.06
N GLU A 136 -3.48 -6.52 -27.70
CA GLU A 136 -3.39 -5.41 -28.66
C GLU A 136 -1.96 -5.17 -29.18
N SER A 137 -0.96 -5.65 -28.47
CA SER A 137 0.46 -5.53 -28.85
C SER A 137 1.20 -6.79 -28.50
N TYR A 138 1.41 -7.67 -29.48
CA TYR A 138 2.12 -8.95 -29.32
C TYR A 138 3.54 -8.85 -28.75
N THR A 139 4.05 -7.64 -28.53
CA THR A 139 5.39 -7.38 -28.01
C THR A 139 5.40 -6.84 -26.58
N LYS A 140 4.26 -6.37 -26.07
CA LYS A 140 4.21 -5.79 -24.72
C LYS A 140 3.73 -6.85 -23.72
N THR A 141 4.62 -7.21 -22.78
CA THR A 141 4.27 -8.06 -21.65
C THR A 141 3.41 -7.28 -20.65
N LYS A 142 2.48 -7.95 -19.98
CA LYS A 142 1.70 -7.38 -18.86
C LYS A 142 2.53 -7.25 -17.57
N GLN A 143 3.76 -7.77 -17.57
CA GLN A 143 4.69 -7.53 -16.47
C GLN A 143 4.98 -6.03 -16.34
N PRO A 144 4.76 -5.42 -15.17
CA PRO A 144 5.05 -4.00 -14.97
C PRO A 144 6.55 -3.73 -15.13
N SER A 145 6.90 -2.63 -15.78
CA SER A 145 8.27 -2.15 -15.81
C SER A 145 8.72 -1.73 -14.40
N LEU A 146 10.04 -1.61 -14.20
CA LEU A 146 10.59 -1.16 -12.92
C LEU A 146 9.97 0.16 -12.43
N LEU A 147 9.74 1.09 -13.35
CA LEU A 147 9.18 2.40 -13.00
C LEU A 147 7.69 2.30 -12.66
N GLU A 148 6.90 1.60 -13.47
CA GLU A 148 5.48 1.37 -13.21
C GLU A 148 5.25 0.63 -11.89
N ALA A 149 6.04 -0.42 -11.61
CA ALA A 149 5.97 -1.14 -10.35
C ALA A 149 6.33 -0.25 -9.16
N LYS A 150 7.36 0.59 -9.32
CA LYS A 150 7.76 1.55 -8.28
C LYS A 150 6.66 2.59 -8.01
N GLU A 151 6.10 3.19 -9.05
CA GLU A 151 5.03 4.18 -8.91
C GLU A 151 3.80 3.59 -8.24
N ARG A 152 3.38 2.39 -8.65
CA ARG A 152 2.27 1.68 -8.01
C ARG A 152 2.56 1.39 -6.53
N PHE A 153 3.73 0.85 -6.22
CA PHE A 153 4.10 0.49 -4.85
C PHE A 153 4.16 1.69 -3.91
N PHE A 154 4.82 2.78 -4.32
CA PHE A 154 4.95 3.99 -3.50
C PHE A 154 3.74 4.91 -3.58
N GLY A 155 2.95 4.87 -4.65
CA GLY A 155 1.74 5.67 -4.78
C GLY A 155 0.54 5.08 -4.06
N ASP A 156 0.31 3.78 -4.25
CA ASP A 156 -0.95 3.14 -3.84
C ASP A 156 -0.80 2.36 -2.53
N HIS A 157 0.38 1.80 -2.25
CA HIS A 157 0.53 0.82 -1.16
C HIS A 157 1.34 1.32 0.02
N ILE A 158 2.31 2.21 -0.18
CA ILE A 158 3.21 2.64 0.89
C ILE A 158 3.05 4.13 1.21
N SER A 159 3.00 4.44 2.49
CA SER A 159 3.19 5.81 2.97
C SER A 159 4.27 5.83 4.05
N SER A 160 5.11 6.84 4.02
CA SER A 160 6.17 7.03 5.00
C SER A 160 6.18 8.46 5.53
N SER A 161 6.38 8.60 6.83
CA SER A 161 6.47 9.90 7.49
C SER A 161 7.50 9.90 8.61
N VAL A 162 8.09 11.06 8.86
CA VAL A 162 8.95 11.31 10.02
C VAL A 162 8.20 12.20 10.99
N ASP A 163 8.16 11.82 12.24
CA ASP A 163 7.72 12.67 13.32
C ASP A 163 8.91 13.54 13.76
N LEU A 164 8.78 14.85 13.55
CA LEU A 164 9.84 15.81 13.82
C LEU A 164 10.10 16.05 15.32
N GLU A 165 9.17 15.66 16.21
CA GLU A 165 9.35 15.79 17.66
C GLU A 165 10.07 14.58 18.26
N THR A 166 9.77 13.40 17.74
CA THR A 166 10.31 12.13 18.28
C THR A 166 11.38 11.51 17.40
N ASP A 167 11.61 12.03 16.21
CA ASP A 167 12.48 11.46 15.17
C ASP A 167 12.11 10.01 14.78
N PHE A 168 10.85 9.58 15.00
CA PHE A 168 10.40 8.28 14.57
C PHE A 168 10.00 8.28 13.09
N ILE A 169 10.41 7.23 12.39
CA ILE A 169 9.89 6.92 11.04
C ILE A 169 8.68 6.00 11.21
N THR A 170 7.58 6.40 10.62
CA THR A 170 6.39 5.54 10.48
C THR A 170 6.27 5.14 9.02
N ILE A 171 6.24 3.84 8.77
CA ILE A 171 5.96 3.26 7.45
C ILE A 171 4.65 2.51 7.55
N SER A 172 3.71 2.86 6.69
CA SER A 172 2.41 2.20 6.59
C SER A 172 2.29 1.56 5.22
N ILE A 173 1.91 0.29 5.19
CA ILE A 173 1.63 -0.44 3.96
C ILE A 173 0.14 -0.77 3.97
N THR A 174 -0.57 -0.34 2.94
CA THR A 174 -2.00 -0.59 2.75
C THR A 174 -2.20 -1.49 1.56
N HIS A 175 -2.97 -2.54 1.74
CA HIS A 175 -3.37 -3.46 0.68
C HIS A 175 -4.90 -3.58 0.67
N SER A 176 -5.50 -3.54 -0.52
CA SER A 176 -6.90 -3.89 -0.74
C SER A 176 -7.03 -5.39 -0.90
N SER A 177 -8.04 -5.99 -0.32
CA SER A 177 -8.43 -7.36 -0.60
C SER A 177 -9.72 -7.37 -1.40
#